data_8e5890257aaa3273e9f745f5a5ae110b
#
_entry.id   8e5890257aaa3273e9f745f5a5ae110b
#
_cell.length_a   1.000
_cell.length_b   1.000
_cell.length_c   1.000
_cell.angle_alpha   90.00
_cell.angle_beta   90.00
_cell.angle_gamma   90.00
#
_symmetry.space_group_name_H-M   'P 1'
#
loop_
_entity.id
_entity.type
_entity.pdbx_description
1 polymer ?
#
loop_
_entity_poly.entity_id
_entity_poly.type
_entity_poly.pdbx_seq_one_letter_code
_entity_poly.pdbx_strand_id
1 'polypeptide(L)'
;MIIETIICTKNNQGNVNFAPFGIKKNKNYILISPYIPSTTLNNLKETGNASINYTDDATFFVKCILGKKNFEKKKCSKINSYFLKEALAHDEVIVESIK
;
A
#
# COMPACT_ATOMS: atom_id res chain seq x y z
N MET A 1 11.19 14.96 0.17
CA MET A 1 11.26 14.13 -1.02
C MET A 1 10.08 13.16 -1.04
N ILE A 2 9.48 12.98 -2.19
CA ILE A 2 8.37 12.03 -2.36
C ILE A 2 8.92 10.75 -2.97
N ILE A 3 8.57 9.61 -2.37
CA ILE A 3 8.94 8.29 -2.85
C ILE A 3 7.70 7.64 -3.47
N GLU A 4 7.79 7.21 -4.72
CA GLU A 4 6.70 6.51 -5.39
C GLU A 4 6.67 5.05 -4.95
N THR A 5 5.50 4.58 -4.52
CA THR A 5 5.33 3.24 -3.95
C THR A 5 4.04 2.58 -4.44
N ILE A 6 3.94 1.28 -4.22
CA ILE A 6 2.67 0.56 -4.35
C ILE A 6 2.20 0.20 -2.94
N ILE A 7 1.04 0.71 -2.55
CA ILE A 7 0.47 0.43 -1.23
C ILE A 7 -0.54 -0.70 -1.35
N CYS A 8 -0.39 -1.70 -0.50
CA CYS A 8 -1.33 -2.81 -0.39
C CYS A 8 -2.15 -2.65 0.88
N THR A 9 -3.46 -2.69 0.71
CA THR A 9 -4.41 -2.66 1.82
C THR A 9 -5.43 -3.78 1.64
N LYS A 10 -6.11 -4.11 2.72
CA LYS A 10 -7.13 -5.14 2.74
C LYS A 10 -8.35 -4.61 3.50
N ASN A 11 -9.55 -4.95 3.05
CA ASN A 11 -10.77 -4.62 3.79
C ASN A 11 -11.10 -5.73 4.80
N ASN A 12 -12.16 -5.52 5.59
CA ASN A 12 -12.59 -6.50 6.61
C ASN A 12 -13.08 -7.81 6.00
N GLN A 13 -13.44 -7.82 4.73
CA GLN A 13 -13.87 -9.03 4.02
C GLN A 13 -12.71 -9.80 3.40
N GLY A 14 -11.48 -9.29 3.55
CA GLY A 14 -10.29 -9.94 3.02
C GLY A 14 -9.94 -9.58 1.59
N ASN A 15 -10.63 -8.63 0.97
CA ASN A 15 -10.31 -8.18 -0.38
C ASN A 15 -9.08 -7.29 -0.35
N VAL A 16 -8.11 -7.62 -1.20
CA VAL A 16 -6.82 -6.94 -1.27
C VAL A 16 -6.82 -5.93 -2.40
N ASN A 17 -6.26 -4.76 -2.15
CA ASN A 17 -6.11 -3.70 -3.13
C ASN A 17 -4.67 -3.21 -3.18
N PHE A 18 -4.14 -3.04 -4.39
CA PHE A 18 -2.84 -2.42 -4.66
C PHE A 18 -3.08 -1.09 -5.35
N ALA A 19 -2.41 -0.04 -4.89
CA ALA A 19 -2.55 1.28 -5.49
C ALA A 19 -1.23 2.05 -5.44
N PRO A 20 -0.93 2.87 -6.47
CA PRO A 20 0.28 3.67 -6.49
C PRO A 20 0.08 4.94 -5.66
N PHE A 21 1.03 5.23 -4.78
CA PHE A 21 1.04 6.46 -3.98
C PHE A 21 2.45 6.98 -3.78
N GLY A 22 2.58 8.30 -3.86
CA GLY A 22 3.75 8.97 -3.36
C GLY A 22 3.67 9.10 -1.85
N ILE A 23 4.75 8.79 -1.15
CA ILE A 23 4.83 8.91 0.30
C ILE A 23 5.96 9.83 0.71
N LYS A 24 5.85 10.40 1.91
CA LYS A 24 6.95 11.10 2.57
C LYS A 24 7.34 10.28 3.80
N LYS A 25 8.63 9.97 3.91
CA LYS A 25 9.13 9.10 4.97
C LYS A 25 10.10 9.87 5.86
N ASN A 26 9.93 9.75 7.17
CA ASN A 26 10.93 10.21 8.13
C ASN A 26 11.28 9.07 9.08
N LYS A 27 12.06 9.35 10.15
CA LYS A 27 12.55 8.32 11.06
C LYS A 27 11.45 7.52 11.74
N ASN A 28 10.32 8.16 12.05
CA ASN A 28 9.33 7.60 12.96
C ASN A 28 8.00 7.27 12.29
N TYR A 29 7.71 7.87 11.14
CA TYR A 29 6.43 7.65 10.49
C TYR A 29 6.50 7.85 8.97
N ILE A 30 5.45 7.39 8.30
CA ILE A 30 5.25 7.54 6.87
C ILE A 30 3.96 8.33 6.68
N LEU A 31 4.05 9.39 5.87
CA LEU A 31 2.89 10.22 5.54
C LEU A 31 2.37 9.83 4.17
N ILE A 32 1.10 9.45 4.11
CA ILE A 32 0.40 9.07 2.89
C ILE A 32 -0.76 10.04 2.69
N SER A 33 -0.92 10.56 1.46
CA SER A 33 -2.04 11.47 1.12
C SER A 33 -2.90 10.79 0.06
N PRO A 34 -3.81 9.88 0.46
CA PRO A 34 -4.66 9.21 -0.51
C PRO A 34 -5.71 10.14 -1.10
N TYR A 35 -6.11 9.85 -2.33
CA TYR A 35 -7.19 10.57 -2.99
C TYR A 35 -8.54 10.26 -2.32
N ILE A 36 -9.47 11.20 -2.44
CA ILE A 36 -10.83 11.05 -1.90
C ILE A 36 -11.81 11.11 -3.07
N PRO A 37 -12.70 10.11 -3.25
CA PRO A 37 -12.75 8.83 -2.54
C PRO A 37 -11.67 7.86 -3.04
N SER A 38 -11.22 6.95 -2.19
CA SER A 38 -10.29 5.91 -2.62
C SER A 38 -10.51 4.61 -1.84
N THR A 39 -10.29 3.49 -2.52
CA THR A 39 -10.33 2.17 -1.90
C THR A 39 -9.26 2.05 -0.81
N THR A 40 -8.07 2.58 -1.07
CA THR A 40 -6.97 2.57 -0.11
C THR A 40 -7.38 3.28 1.18
N LEU A 41 -7.94 4.48 1.07
CA LEU A 41 -8.39 5.22 2.26
C LEU A 41 -9.45 4.46 3.03
N ASN A 42 -10.43 3.90 2.33
CA ASN A 42 -11.50 3.12 2.98
C ASN A 42 -10.93 1.91 3.70
N ASN A 43 -9.99 1.19 3.09
CA ASN A 43 -9.36 0.03 3.70
C ASN A 43 -8.52 0.41 4.92
N LEU A 44 -7.81 1.53 4.86
CA LEU A 44 -7.04 2.05 5.99
C LEU A 44 -7.95 2.37 7.18
N LYS A 45 -9.13 2.93 6.92
CA LYS A 45 -10.12 3.19 7.97
C LYS A 45 -10.69 1.92 8.57
N GLU A 46 -10.89 0.88 7.75
CA GLU A 46 -11.46 -0.39 8.21
C GLU A 46 -10.48 -1.23 9.01
N THR A 47 -9.26 -1.40 8.51
CA THR A 47 -8.33 -2.38 9.07
C THR A 47 -7.17 -1.74 9.83
N GLY A 48 -6.86 -0.49 9.54
CA GLY A 48 -5.81 0.24 10.26
C GLY A 48 -4.39 -0.17 9.93
N ASN A 49 -4.15 -0.88 8.83
CA ASN A 49 -2.79 -1.27 8.46
C ASN A 49 -2.61 -1.33 6.95
N ALA A 50 -1.35 -1.37 6.52
CA ALA A 50 -0.98 -1.47 5.12
C ALA A 50 0.45 -1.98 4.98
N SER A 51 0.78 -2.49 3.79
CA SER A 51 2.17 -2.64 3.39
C SER A 51 2.53 -1.57 2.36
N ILE A 52 3.71 -0.99 2.53
CA ILE A 52 4.28 -0.02 1.61
C ILE A 52 5.34 -0.74 0.81
N ASN A 53 5.14 -0.91 -0.48
CA ASN A 53 6.00 -1.72 -1.32
C ASN A 53 6.86 -0.83 -2.21
N TYR A 54 8.17 -1.06 -2.17
CA TYR A 54 9.16 -0.29 -2.92
C TYR A 54 9.56 -1.06 -4.15
N THR A 55 9.44 -0.44 -5.32
CA THR A 55 9.82 -1.05 -6.58
C THR A 55 10.32 0.04 -7.54
N ASP A 56 11.29 -0.31 -8.38
CA ASP A 56 11.74 0.51 -9.49
C ASP A 56 11.17 0.04 -10.83
N ASP A 57 10.32 -0.99 -10.81
CA ASP A 57 9.70 -1.51 -12.03
C ASP A 57 8.42 -0.74 -12.36
N ALA A 58 8.52 0.13 -13.35
CA ALA A 58 7.40 0.95 -13.81
C ALA A 58 6.18 0.14 -14.24
N THR A 59 6.35 -1.13 -14.60
CA THR A 59 5.26 -2.00 -15.04
C THR A 59 4.18 -2.14 -13.97
N PHE A 60 4.56 -2.21 -12.69
CA PHE A 60 3.58 -2.30 -11.60
C PHE A 60 2.69 -1.08 -11.54
N PHE A 61 3.27 0.11 -11.71
CA PHE A 61 2.52 1.37 -11.69
C PHE A 61 1.55 1.46 -12.87
N VAL A 62 2.01 1.08 -14.05
CA VAL A 62 1.17 1.07 -15.26
C VAL A 62 0.01 0.10 -15.10
N LYS A 63 0.26 -1.10 -14.58
CA LYS A 63 -0.79 -2.10 -14.34
C LYS A 63 -1.82 -1.61 -13.33
N CYS A 64 -1.39 -0.91 -12.30
CA CYS A 64 -2.33 -0.30 -11.33
C CYS A 64 -3.24 0.72 -12.00
N ILE A 65 -2.69 1.59 -12.85
CA ILE A 65 -3.46 2.61 -13.57
C ILE A 65 -4.47 1.95 -14.51
N LEU A 66 -4.09 0.85 -15.17
CA LEU A 66 -4.95 0.13 -16.08
C LEU A 66 -5.95 -0.81 -15.39
N GLY A 67 -5.91 -0.91 -14.07
CA GLY A 67 -6.77 -1.80 -13.31
C GLY A 67 -6.38 -3.28 -13.38
N LYS A 68 -5.20 -3.59 -13.89
CA LYS A 68 -4.69 -4.97 -14.03
C LYS A 68 -3.82 -5.33 -12.83
N LYS A 69 -4.45 -5.50 -11.66
CA LYS A 69 -3.77 -5.60 -10.37
C LYS A 69 -3.67 -7.02 -9.82
N ASN A 70 -3.69 -8.02 -10.67
CA ASN A 70 -3.56 -9.41 -10.26
C ASN A 70 -2.09 -9.76 -10.00
N PHE A 71 -1.52 -9.13 -8.99
CA PHE A 71 -0.12 -9.31 -8.62
C PHE A 71 0.07 -10.50 -7.68
N GLU A 72 1.20 -11.18 -7.81
CA GLU A 72 1.60 -12.16 -6.81
C GLU A 72 1.92 -11.44 -5.51
N LYS A 73 1.45 -12.02 -4.40
CA LYS A 73 1.59 -11.43 -3.09
C LYS A 73 1.95 -12.48 -2.07
N LYS A 74 2.59 -12.05 -0.98
CA LYS A 74 2.91 -12.88 0.18
C LYS A 74 2.29 -12.27 1.41
N LYS A 75 2.03 -13.12 2.40
CA LYS A 75 1.46 -12.67 3.66
C LYS A 75 2.50 -11.90 4.47
N CYS A 76 2.09 -10.77 5.04
CA CYS A 76 2.93 -10.00 5.95
C CYS A 76 3.20 -10.75 7.24
N SER A 77 4.33 -10.46 7.88
CA SER A 77 4.73 -11.12 9.13
C SER A 77 4.21 -10.41 10.37
N LYS A 78 4.05 -9.08 10.32
CA LYS A 78 3.71 -8.25 11.49
C LYS A 78 2.28 -7.74 11.47
N ILE A 79 1.66 -7.63 10.31
CA ILE A 79 0.29 -7.17 10.16
C ILE A 79 -0.55 -8.21 9.41
N ASN A 80 -1.85 -8.12 9.58
CA ASN A 80 -2.78 -9.01 8.88
C ASN A 80 -3.10 -8.45 7.49
N SER A 81 -2.13 -8.51 6.60
CA SER A 81 -2.25 -8.07 5.23
C SER A 81 -1.23 -8.79 4.34
N TYR A 82 -1.01 -8.28 3.14
CA TYR A 82 -0.13 -8.86 2.14
C TYR A 82 0.85 -7.83 1.62
N PHE A 83 1.97 -8.28 1.09
CA PHE A 83 2.91 -7.42 0.39
C PHE A 83 3.19 -7.96 -1.01
N LEU A 84 3.64 -7.09 -1.90
CA LEU A 84 3.95 -7.42 -3.28
C LEU A 84 5.19 -8.32 -3.32
N LYS A 85 5.03 -9.55 -3.85
CA LYS A 85 6.09 -10.56 -3.83
C LYS A 85 7.38 -10.08 -4.50
N GLU A 86 7.26 -9.34 -5.61
CA GLU A 86 8.41 -8.90 -6.39
C GLU A 86 8.91 -7.51 -6.01
N ALA A 87 8.41 -6.92 -4.92
CA ALA A 87 8.94 -5.65 -4.43
C ALA A 87 10.39 -5.83 -3.98
N LEU A 88 11.19 -4.78 -4.15
CA LEU A 88 12.57 -4.76 -3.66
C LEU A 88 12.63 -4.82 -2.14
N ALA A 89 11.66 -4.16 -1.50
CA ALA A 89 11.52 -4.11 -0.05
C ALA A 89 10.09 -3.69 0.27
N HIS A 90 9.67 -3.87 1.53
CA HIS A 90 8.40 -3.35 1.99
C HIS A 90 8.46 -2.98 3.46
N ASP A 91 7.61 -2.03 3.85
CA ASP A 91 7.35 -1.68 5.25
C ASP A 91 5.94 -2.13 5.61
N GLU A 92 5.78 -2.72 6.78
CA GLU A 92 4.46 -3.06 7.34
C GLU A 92 4.12 -1.99 8.37
N VAL A 93 3.01 -1.29 8.16
CA VAL A 93 2.67 -0.11 8.94
C VAL A 93 1.28 -0.19 9.51
N ILE A 94 1.06 0.52 10.62
CA ILE A 94 -0.26 0.71 11.21
C ILE A 94 -0.63 2.18 11.13
N VAL A 95 -1.92 2.43 10.98
CA VAL A 95 -2.44 3.81 10.95
C VAL A 95 -2.37 4.39 12.35
N GLU A 96 -1.70 5.52 12.48
CA GLU A 96 -1.63 6.25 13.74
C GLU A 96 -2.73 7.31 13.81
N SER A 97 -2.94 8.04 12.72
CA SER A 97 -4.02 9.03 12.64
C SER A 97 -4.44 9.27 11.20
N ILE A 98 -5.70 9.60 11.02
CA ILE A 98 -6.27 10.04 9.73
C ILE A 98 -6.81 11.44 9.92
N LYS A 99 -6.33 12.34 9.10
CA LYS A 99 -6.76 13.75 9.15
C LYS A 99 -7.67 14.12 7.99
#